data_a940a7e503ff3bead2841f7565d90bec
#
_entry.id   a940a7e503ff3bead2841f7565d90bec
#
_cell.length_a   1.000
_cell.length_b   1.000
_cell.length_c   1.000
_cell.angle_alpha   90.00
_cell.angle_beta   90.00
_cell.angle_gamma   90.00
#
_symmetry.space_group_name_H-M   'P 1'
#
loop_
_entity.id
_entity.type
_entity.pdbx_description
1 polymer ?
#
loop_
_entity_poly.entity_id
_entity_poly.type
_entity_poly.pdbx_seq_one_letter_code
_entity_poly.pdbx_strand_id
1 'polypeptide(L)'
;FSYETVRKALFKYLDLECAEPDAVKIPELPFRPPVLCAGCPHRASFYAAKVATKGMNAVYCGDIGCYTLGNAAPLNMVDTCLCMGAGITIAQGLTLAEPGKKCLSFAGDSTFFHTGIPGVINAVYQNTDITIVVLDNHTTAMTGQQPHPGTGVTAMGEKTKALDIETML
;
A
#
# COMPACT_ATOMS: atom_id res chain seq x y z
N PHE A 1 -16.97 7.19 -10.84
CA PHE A 1 -16.73 7.34 -12.29
C PHE A 1 -16.72 5.96 -12.94
N SER A 2 -17.56 5.76 -13.97
CA SER A 2 -17.56 4.55 -14.79
C SER A 2 -17.10 4.87 -16.20
N TYR A 3 -16.71 3.85 -16.97
CA TYR A 3 -16.40 4.00 -18.39
C TYR A 3 -17.52 4.72 -19.14
N GLU A 4 -18.77 4.33 -18.91
CA GLU A 4 -19.93 4.92 -19.58
C GLU A 4 -20.12 6.40 -19.23
N THR A 5 -19.93 6.78 -17.98
CA THR A 5 -20.01 8.18 -17.54
C THR A 5 -18.95 9.04 -18.24
N VAL A 6 -17.72 8.53 -18.32
CA VAL A 6 -16.61 9.25 -18.97
C VAL A 6 -16.85 9.31 -20.48
N ARG A 7 -17.25 8.19 -21.10
CA ARG A 7 -17.59 8.12 -22.53
C ARG A 7 -18.64 9.17 -22.90
N LYS A 8 -19.77 9.19 -22.21
CA LYS A 8 -20.86 10.15 -22.47
C LYS A 8 -20.38 11.60 -22.33
N ALA A 9 -19.58 11.89 -21.32
CA ALA A 9 -19.03 13.23 -21.11
C ALA A 9 -18.07 13.65 -22.24
N LEU A 10 -17.20 12.75 -22.70
CA LEU A 10 -16.28 13.02 -23.80
C LEU A 10 -17.01 13.21 -25.13
N PHE A 11 -17.96 12.35 -25.45
CA PHE A 11 -18.75 12.48 -26.67
C PHE A 11 -19.52 13.80 -26.70
N LYS A 12 -20.14 14.19 -25.56
CA LYS A 12 -20.81 15.48 -25.44
C LYS A 12 -19.83 16.65 -25.59
N TYR A 13 -18.63 16.57 -25.04
CA TYR A 13 -17.61 17.62 -25.16
C TYR A 13 -17.10 17.77 -26.59
N LEU A 14 -17.00 16.66 -27.33
CA LEU A 14 -16.52 16.63 -28.72
C LEU A 14 -17.64 16.85 -29.76
N ASP A 15 -18.87 17.09 -29.32
CA ASP A 15 -20.05 17.22 -30.16
C ASP A 15 -20.25 16.02 -31.11
N LEU A 16 -20.04 14.83 -30.58
CA LEU A 16 -20.18 13.56 -31.26
C LEU A 16 -21.44 12.81 -30.79
N GLU A 17 -22.08 12.08 -31.69
CA GLU A 17 -23.15 11.15 -31.31
C GLU A 17 -22.59 9.98 -30.50
N CYS A 18 -23.16 9.76 -29.31
CA CYS A 18 -22.82 8.65 -28.43
C CYS A 18 -23.90 7.57 -28.54
N ALA A 19 -23.66 6.54 -29.34
CA ALA A 19 -24.56 5.39 -29.40
C ALA A 19 -24.64 4.74 -28.00
N GLU A 20 -25.87 4.47 -27.54
CA GLU A 20 -26.04 3.69 -26.30
C GLU A 20 -25.64 2.23 -26.60
N PRO A 21 -24.85 1.62 -25.69
CA PRO A 21 -24.51 0.21 -25.85
C PRO A 21 -25.78 -0.65 -25.70
N ASP A 22 -25.81 -1.76 -26.38
CA ASP A 22 -26.88 -2.75 -26.21
C ASP A 22 -26.95 -3.17 -24.72
N ALA A 23 -28.17 -3.17 -24.18
CA ALA A 23 -28.39 -3.54 -22.80
C ALA A 23 -28.09 -5.03 -22.58
N VAL A 24 -26.89 -5.33 -22.14
CA VAL A 24 -26.53 -6.69 -21.74
C VAL A 24 -27.10 -6.96 -20.35
N LYS A 25 -27.96 -7.97 -20.23
CA LYS A 25 -28.48 -8.42 -18.93
C LYS A 25 -27.34 -9.12 -18.17
N ILE A 26 -26.73 -8.39 -17.25
CA ILE A 26 -25.67 -8.94 -16.37
C ILE A 26 -26.35 -9.81 -15.30
N PRO A 27 -25.95 -11.09 -15.13
CA PRO A 27 -26.45 -11.89 -14.04
C PRO A 27 -25.96 -11.34 -12.69
N GLU A 28 -26.69 -11.63 -11.63
CA GLU A 28 -26.27 -11.29 -10.29
C GLU A 28 -24.97 -12.04 -9.96
N LEU A 29 -23.90 -11.32 -9.68
CA LEU A 29 -22.59 -11.88 -9.40
C LEU A 29 -22.29 -11.86 -7.90
N PRO A 30 -21.68 -12.90 -7.35
CA PRO A 30 -21.28 -12.90 -5.94
C PRO A 30 -20.23 -11.80 -5.69
N PHE A 31 -20.38 -11.13 -4.56
CA PHE A 31 -19.41 -10.15 -4.11
C PHE A 31 -18.04 -10.81 -3.84
N ARG A 32 -16.99 -10.36 -4.50
CA ARG A 32 -15.62 -10.85 -4.36
C ARG A 32 -14.68 -9.68 -4.07
N PRO A 33 -14.53 -9.29 -2.80
CA PRO A 33 -13.61 -8.24 -2.44
C PRO A 33 -12.16 -8.69 -2.69
N PRO A 34 -11.23 -7.77 -2.98
CA PRO A 34 -9.82 -8.09 -3.05
C PRO A 34 -9.32 -8.58 -1.68
N VAL A 35 -8.50 -9.62 -1.68
CA VAL A 35 -7.90 -10.21 -0.48
C VAL A 35 -6.43 -10.53 -0.74
N LEU A 36 -5.64 -10.62 0.34
CA LEU A 36 -4.28 -11.14 0.25
C LEU A 36 -4.29 -12.57 -0.32
N CYS A 37 -3.37 -12.86 -1.22
CA CYS A 37 -3.24 -14.17 -1.86
C CYS A 37 -3.13 -15.30 -0.81
N ALA A 38 -3.55 -16.50 -1.19
CA ALA A 38 -3.32 -17.70 -0.38
C ALA A 38 -1.81 -17.94 -0.24
N GLY A 39 -1.33 -18.15 1.00
CA GLY A 39 0.09 -18.34 1.28
C GLY A 39 0.96 -17.07 1.17
N CYS A 40 0.36 -15.89 1.00
CA CYS A 40 1.11 -14.63 0.93
C CYS A 40 1.92 -14.39 2.22
N PRO A 41 3.25 -14.09 2.13
CA PRO A 41 4.07 -13.85 3.31
C PRO A 41 3.62 -12.64 4.13
N HIS A 42 2.97 -11.64 3.52
CA HIS A 42 2.39 -10.51 4.23
C HIS A 42 1.43 -10.94 5.34
N ARG A 43 0.71 -12.06 5.17
CA ARG A 43 -0.18 -12.60 6.20
C ARG A 43 0.59 -12.98 7.46
N ALA A 44 1.76 -13.61 7.32
CA ALA A 44 2.60 -13.99 8.45
C ALA A 44 3.16 -12.77 9.16
N SER A 45 3.63 -11.76 8.41
CA SER A 45 4.15 -10.51 8.97
C SER A 45 3.08 -9.75 9.77
N PHE A 46 1.87 -9.61 9.24
CA PHE A 46 0.76 -9.01 9.96
C PHE A 46 0.36 -9.80 11.20
N TYR A 47 0.32 -11.12 11.09
CA TYR A 47 0.00 -11.96 12.24
C TYR A 47 1.05 -11.83 13.35
N ALA A 48 2.33 -11.83 13.00
CA ALA A 48 3.41 -11.63 13.95
C ALA A 48 3.31 -10.27 14.66
N ALA A 49 3.09 -9.19 13.90
CA ALA A 49 2.89 -7.86 14.47
C ALA A 49 1.65 -7.82 15.38
N LYS A 50 0.55 -8.44 14.98
CA LYS A 50 -0.68 -8.54 15.77
C LYS A 50 -0.46 -9.25 17.11
N VAL A 51 0.31 -10.33 17.10
CA VAL A 51 0.65 -11.06 18.33
C VAL A 51 1.58 -10.23 19.21
N ALA A 52 2.59 -9.59 18.62
CA ALA A 52 3.56 -8.76 19.35
C ALA A 52 2.92 -7.55 20.03
N THR A 53 1.88 -6.98 19.42
CA THR A 53 1.20 -5.78 19.95
C THR A 53 -0.09 -6.11 20.73
N LYS A 54 -0.32 -7.39 21.01
CA LYS A 54 -1.52 -7.82 21.74
C LYS A 54 -1.59 -7.18 23.14
N GLY A 55 -2.69 -6.49 23.41
CA GLY A 55 -2.90 -5.78 24.68
C GLY A 55 -2.25 -4.40 24.74
N MET A 56 -1.56 -3.96 23.70
CA MET A 56 -1.04 -2.60 23.58
C MET A 56 -2.09 -1.67 22.97
N ASN A 57 -2.01 -0.38 23.30
CA ASN A 57 -2.76 0.66 22.60
C ASN A 57 -2.05 0.98 21.27
N ALA A 58 -2.17 0.07 20.29
CA ALA A 58 -1.46 0.16 19.02
C ALA A 58 -2.34 0.71 17.90
N VAL A 59 -1.72 1.40 16.95
CA VAL A 59 -2.32 1.87 15.69
C VAL A 59 -1.44 1.41 14.52
N TYR A 60 -2.08 0.90 13.49
CA TYR A 60 -1.44 0.31 12.32
C TYR A 60 -1.61 1.23 11.12
N CYS A 61 -0.55 1.96 10.79
CA CYS A 61 -0.55 2.92 9.69
C CYS A 61 -0.04 2.23 8.42
N GLY A 62 -0.94 2.00 7.48
CA GLY A 62 -0.61 1.47 6.16
C GLY A 62 -0.71 2.53 5.09
N ASP A 63 -0.37 2.13 3.89
CA ASP A 63 -0.56 2.90 2.67
C ASP A 63 -0.92 2.00 1.49
N ILE A 64 -0.68 2.41 0.25
CA ILE A 64 -1.17 1.70 -0.93
C ILE A 64 -0.17 0.64 -1.40
N GLY A 65 -0.61 -0.60 -1.43
CA GLY A 65 0.09 -1.77 -1.90
C GLY A 65 -0.69 -3.04 -1.57
N CYS A 66 -0.15 -4.23 -1.86
CA CYS A 66 -0.78 -5.50 -1.46
C CYS A 66 -1.06 -5.54 0.05
N TYR A 67 -0.19 -4.94 0.83
CA TYR A 67 -0.33 -4.86 2.29
C TYR A 67 -1.52 -4.01 2.76
N THR A 68 -2.10 -3.13 1.93
CA THR A 68 -3.38 -2.47 2.24
C THR A 68 -4.46 -3.50 2.56
N LEU A 69 -4.41 -4.66 1.91
CA LEU A 69 -5.37 -5.75 2.11
C LEU A 69 -5.25 -6.44 3.49
N GLY A 70 -4.28 -6.06 4.30
CA GLY A 70 -4.19 -6.43 5.70
C GLY A 70 -5.24 -5.76 6.59
N ASN A 71 -6.02 -4.81 6.06
CA ASN A 71 -7.16 -4.18 6.76
C ASN A 71 -8.32 -5.14 7.01
N ALA A 72 -8.47 -6.17 6.16
CA ALA A 72 -9.59 -7.10 6.23
C ALA A 72 -9.43 -8.13 7.36
N ALA A 73 -10.58 -8.61 7.87
CA ALA A 73 -10.60 -9.72 8.79
C ALA A 73 -9.95 -10.99 8.16
N PRO A 74 -9.28 -11.84 8.96
CA PRO A 74 -9.10 -11.77 10.42
C PRO A 74 -7.92 -10.92 10.88
N LEU A 75 -7.16 -10.32 9.95
CA LEU A 75 -5.95 -9.57 10.28
C LEU A 75 -6.27 -8.26 10.98
N ASN A 76 -7.03 -7.37 10.35
CA ASN A 76 -7.37 -6.04 10.88
C ASN A 76 -6.11 -5.28 11.33
N MET A 77 -5.10 -5.21 10.44
CA MET A 77 -3.77 -4.69 10.74
C MET A 77 -3.43 -3.43 9.94
N VAL A 78 -4.46 -2.72 9.46
CA VAL A 78 -4.31 -1.43 8.78
C VAL A 78 -5.49 -0.54 9.19
N ASP A 79 -5.23 0.45 10.01
CA ASP A 79 -6.21 1.42 10.50
C ASP A 79 -6.29 2.66 9.62
N THR A 80 -5.17 3.04 8.99
CA THR A 80 -5.10 4.19 8.09
C THR A 80 -4.53 3.79 6.74
N CYS A 81 -5.04 4.42 5.68
CA CYS A 81 -4.54 4.23 4.32
C CYS A 81 -4.83 5.50 3.51
N LEU A 82 -3.79 6.11 2.93
CA LEU A 82 -3.95 7.33 2.12
C LEU A 82 -3.25 7.17 0.77
N CYS A 83 -1.95 7.43 0.69
CA CYS A 83 -1.16 7.29 -0.52
C CYS A 83 0.16 6.57 -0.22
N MET A 84 0.88 6.12 -1.26
CA MET A 84 2.15 5.41 -1.09
C MET A 84 3.12 6.22 -0.24
N GLY A 85 3.67 5.61 0.83
CA GLY A 85 4.59 6.22 1.77
C GLY A 85 3.94 7.04 2.89
N ALA A 86 2.65 7.36 2.81
CA ALA A 86 1.97 8.17 3.83
C ALA A 86 1.87 7.47 5.19
N GLY A 87 1.88 6.14 5.24
CA GLY A 87 1.80 5.40 6.50
C GLY A 87 2.89 5.80 7.49
N ILE A 88 4.11 6.03 7.02
CA ILE A 88 5.25 6.44 7.86
C ILE A 88 5.01 7.83 8.46
N THR A 89 4.54 8.79 7.67
CA THR A 89 4.31 10.16 8.12
C THR A 89 3.03 10.31 8.96
N ILE A 90 2.00 9.51 8.66
CA ILE A 90 0.79 9.43 9.50
C ILE A 90 1.16 8.88 10.88
N ALA A 91 1.98 7.82 10.96
CA ALA A 91 2.44 7.27 12.24
C ALA A 91 3.16 8.32 13.10
N GLN A 92 4.03 9.14 12.48
CA GLN A 92 4.69 10.26 13.17
C GLN A 92 3.68 11.27 13.71
N GLY A 93 2.71 11.68 12.87
CA GLY A 93 1.68 12.62 13.29
C GLY A 93 0.83 12.09 14.45
N LEU A 94 0.44 10.81 14.38
CA LEU A 94 -0.34 10.17 15.46
C LEU A 94 0.45 10.03 16.77
N THR A 95 1.73 9.74 16.72
CA THR A 95 2.58 9.70 17.92
C THR A 95 2.61 11.05 18.64
N LEU A 96 2.61 12.15 17.89
CA LEU A 96 2.58 13.49 18.45
C LEU A 96 1.18 13.88 18.97
N ALA A 97 0.13 13.53 18.22
CA ALA A 97 -1.24 13.91 18.54
C ALA A 97 -1.83 13.07 19.68
N GLU A 98 -1.41 11.81 19.79
CA GLU A 98 -1.94 10.85 20.78
C GLU A 98 -0.81 10.19 21.59
N PRO A 99 -0.19 10.89 22.51
CA PRO A 99 0.89 10.34 23.33
C PRO A 99 0.45 9.05 24.05
N GLY A 100 1.33 8.05 24.03
CA GLY A 100 1.08 6.74 24.64
C GLY A 100 0.50 5.69 23.67
N LYS A 101 0.17 6.05 22.45
CA LYS A 101 -0.08 5.05 21.38
C LYS A 101 1.22 4.50 20.82
N LYS A 102 1.21 3.20 20.49
CA LYS A 102 2.28 2.55 19.75
C LYS A 102 1.92 2.54 18.27
N CYS A 103 2.61 3.37 17.49
CA CYS A 103 2.33 3.51 16.06
C CYS A 103 3.28 2.60 15.26
N LEU A 104 2.69 1.64 14.52
CA LEU A 104 3.40 0.80 13.57
C LEU A 104 3.03 1.23 12.16
N SER A 105 4.03 1.46 11.31
CA SER A 105 3.83 1.73 9.89
C SER A 105 4.23 0.53 9.06
N PHE A 106 3.37 0.13 8.11
CA PHE A 106 3.68 -0.91 7.14
C PHE A 106 3.87 -0.28 5.76
N ALA A 107 4.99 -0.60 5.12
CA ALA A 107 5.32 -0.15 3.78
C ALA A 107 5.88 -1.33 2.97
N GLY A 108 5.57 -1.41 1.67
CA GLY A 108 6.25 -2.35 0.79
C GLY A 108 7.65 -1.86 0.41
N ASP A 109 8.49 -2.77 -0.06
CA ASP A 109 9.83 -2.48 -0.57
C ASP A 109 9.84 -1.44 -1.70
N SER A 110 8.98 -1.60 -2.69
CA SER A 110 8.81 -0.61 -3.76
C SER A 110 8.40 0.75 -3.22
N THR A 111 7.43 0.80 -2.31
CA THR A 111 7.01 2.05 -1.66
C THR A 111 8.14 2.68 -0.85
N PHE A 112 8.93 1.88 -0.16
CA PHE A 112 10.08 2.35 0.60
C PHE A 112 11.04 3.14 -0.30
N PHE A 113 11.49 2.55 -1.40
CA PHE A 113 12.39 3.23 -2.35
C PHE A 113 11.75 4.43 -3.03
N HIS A 114 10.48 4.35 -3.36
CA HIS A 114 9.78 5.37 -4.15
C HIS A 114 9.43 6.62 -3.32
N THR A 115 8.89 6.44 -2.12
CA THR A 115 8.34 7.54 -1.30
C THR A 115 8.58 7.39 0.20
N GLY A 116 9.01 6.23 0.69
CA GLY A 116 9.20 5.96 2.12
C GLY A 116 10.41 6.65 2.73
N ILE A 117 11.52 6.71 2.00
CA ILE A 117 12.81 7.21 2.50
C ILE A 117 12.71 8.62 3.11
N PRO A 118 12.07 9.62 2.48
CA PRO A 118 11.92 10.94 3.10
C PRO A 118 11.17 10.90 4.43
N GLY A 119 10.17 10.01 4.55
CA GLY A 119 9.44 9.79 5.79
C GLY A 119 10.31 9.20 6.89
N VAL A 120 11.19 8.24 6.55
CA VAL A 120 12.16 7.66 7.50
C VAL A 120 13.15 8.72 7.97
N ILE A 121 13.73 9.49 7.04
CA ILE A 121 14.66 10.57 7.37
C ILE A 121 14.00 11.56 8.34
N ASN A 122 12.74 11.93 8.09
CA ASN A 122 12.01 12.84 8.97
C ASN A 122 11.75 12.22 10.34
N ALA A 123 11.42 10.92 10.41
CA ALA A 123 11.22 10.21 11.68
C ALA A 123 12.48 10.23 12.55
N VAL A 124 13.64 9.96 11.94
CA VAL A 124 14.94 10.02 12.60
C VAL A 124 15.27 11.45 13.04
N TYR A 125 15.11 12.42 12.15
CA TYR A 125 15.37 13.84 12.45
C TYR A 125 14.51 14.37 13.60
N GLN A 126 13.24 13.98 13.67
CA GLN A 126 12.30 14.37 14.73
C GLN A 126 12.39 13.48 15.98
N ASN A 127 13.25 12.45 15.98
CA ASN A 127 13.35 11.46 17.06
C ASN A 127 11.97 10.87 17.44
N THR A 128 11.18 10.49 16.44
CA THR A 128 9.82 10.01 16.63
C THR A 128 9.81 8.52 17.00
N ASP A 129 9.13 8.16 18.10
CA ASP A 129 8.99 6.76 18.55
C ASP A 129 7.93 6.01 17.73
N ILE A 130 8.31 5.54 16.55
CA ILE A 130 7.48 4.70 15.68
C ILE A 130 8.23 3.43 15.27
N THR A 131 7.48 2.39 14.95
CA THR A 131 8.03 1.17 14.33
C THR A 131 7.67 1.14 12.87
N ILE A 132 8.67 1.08 12.00
CA ILE A 132 8.48 0.95 10.56
C ILE A 132 8.76 -0.50 10.16
N VAL A 133 7.79 -1.15 9.53
CA VAL A 133 7.90 -2.52 9.04
C VAL A 133 7.91 -2.49 7.53
N VAL A 134 9.06 -2.75 6.91
CA VAL A 134 9.16 -2.88 5.46
C VAL A 134 8.87 -4.33 5.07
N LEU A 135 7.87 -4.51 4.24
CA LEU A 135 7.43 -5.80 3.71
C LEU A 135 8.11 -6.02 2.36
N ASP A 136 9.27 -6.65 2.39
CA ASP A 136 10.09 -6.90 1.20
C ASP A 136 9.69 -8.22 0.52
N ASN A 137 9.16 -8.13 -0.69
CA ASN A 137 8.82 -9.25 -1.56
C ASN A 137 9.54 -9.19 -2.91
N HIS A 138 10.51 -8.29 -3.06
CA HIS A 138 11.32 -8.08 -4.25
C HIS A 138 10.52 -7.79 -5.52
N THR A 139 9.34 -7.17 -5.40
CA THR A 139 8.55 -6.79 -6.57
C THR A 139 7.47 -5.77 -6.24
N THR A 140 7.12 -4.92 -7.20
CA THR A 140 5.91 -4.08 -7.14
C THR A 140 4.71 -4.92 -7.59
N ALA A 141 4.20 -5.79 -6.70
CA ALA A 141 3.31 -6.89 -7.07
C ALA A 141 1.92 -6.44 -7.52
N MET A 142 1.27 -5.52 -6.80
CA MET A 142 -0.16 -5.17 -6.99
C MET A 142 -0.48 -4.66 -8.40
N THR A 143 0.43 -3.97 -9.04
CA THR A 143 0.24 -3.33 -10.35
C THR A 143 0.79 -4.13 -11.52
N GLY A 144 1.25 -5.35 -11.30
CA GLY A 144 1.70 -6.27 -12.34
C GLY A 144 3.17 -6.69 -12.25
N GLN A 145 3.71 -6.72 -11.04
CA GLN A 145 5.05 -7.23 -10.74
C GLN A 145 6.20 -6.46 -11.45
N GLN A 146 6.11 -5.14 -11.40
CA GLN A 146 7.16 -4.28 -11.95
C GLN A 146 8.45 -4.34 -11.11
N PRO A 147 9.61 -4.15 -11.76
CA PRO A 147 10.86 -3.96 -11.04
C PRO A 147 10.87 -2.65 -10.25
N HIS A 148 11.70 -2.61 -9.21
CA HIS A 148 11.99 -1.43 -8.41
C HIS A 148 13.49 -1.44 -8.04
N PRO A 149 14.06 -0.41 -7.42
CA PRO A 149 15.51 -0.32 -7.19
C PRO A 149 16.14 -1.50 -6.44
N GLY A 150 15.39 -2.21 -5.60
CA GLY A 150 15.86 -3.40 -4.89
C GLY A 150 15.91 -4.68 -5.74
N THR A 151 15.35 -4.70 -6.97
CA THR A 151 15.26 -5.92 -7.77
C THR A 151 16.52 -6.23 -8.60
N GLY A 152 17.42 -5.27 -8.78
CA GLY A 152 18.59 -5.41 -9.64
C GLY A 152 18.29 -5.45 -11.15
N VAL A 153 17.11 -4.96 -11.54
CA VAL A 153 16.67 -4.87 -12.94
C VAL A 153 16.06 -3.50 -13.18
N THR A 154 16.42 -2.87 -14.29
CA THR A 154 15.82 -1.57 -14.70
C THR A 154 14.41 -1.77 -15.23
N ALA A 155 13.65 -0.68 -15.38
CA ALA A 155 12.33 -0.70 -16.00
C ALA A 155 12.34 -1.23 -17.44
N MET A 156 13.48 -1.20 -18.12
CA MET A 156 13.68 -1.72 -19.48
C MET A 156 14.17 -3.18 -19.50
N GLY A 157 14.29 -3.83 -18.34
CA GLY A 157 14.72 -5.23 -18.23
C GLY A 157 16.24 -5.44 -18.22
N GLU A 158 17.04 -4.39 -18.14
CA GLU A 158 18.49 -4.47 -18.10
C GLU A 158 18.98 -4.77 -16.67
N LYS A 159 20.03 -5.57 -16.54
CA LYS A 159 20.66 -5.84 -15.25
C LYS A 159 21.33 -4.58 -14.70
N THR A 160 21.13 -4.31 -13.42
CA THR A 160 21.74 -3.21 -12.69
C THR A 160 22.05 -3.63 -11.26
N LYS A 161 22.71 -2.75 -10.49
CA LYS A 161 22.95 -2.98 -9.07
C LYS A 161 21.63 -2.91 -8.30
N ALA A 162 21.29 -3.96 -7.57
CA ALA A 162 20.22 -3.92 -6.58
C ALA A 162 20.61 -3.01 -5.41
N LEU A 163 19.69 -2.16 -4.97
CA LEU A 163 19.84 -1.44 -3.72
C LEU A 163 19.32 -2.30 -2.57
N ASP A 164 20.05 -2.28 -1.48
CA ASP A 164 19.73 -3.03 -0.27
C ASP A 164 19.15 -2.08 0.79
N ILE A 165 17.98 -2.43 1.34
CA ILE A 165 17.26 -1.57 2.29
C ILE A 165 18.03 -1.43 3.59
N GLU A 166 18.65 -2.51 4.10
CA GLU A 166 19.39 -2.48 5.36
C GLU A 166 20.62 -1.59 5.26
N THR A 167 21.28 -1.59 4.09
CA THR A 167 22.45 -0.74 3.85
C THR A 167 22.10 0.74 3.75
N MET A 168 20.84 1.06 3.46
CA MET A 168 20.37 2.44 3.31
C MET A 168 19.88 3.07 4.61
N LEU A 169 19.67 2.28 5.64
CA LEU A 169 19.20 2.68 6.97
C LEU A 169 20.36 2.78 7.96
#